data_77152936baffe6cd9758ff3df1749401
#
_entry.id   77152936baffe6cd9758ff3df1749401
#
_cell.length_a   1.000
_cell.length_b   1.000
_cell.length_c   1.000
_cell.angle_alpha   90.00
_cell.angle_beta   90.00
_cell.angle_gamma   90.00
#
_symmetry.space_group_name_H-M   'P 1'
#
loop_
_entity.id
_entity.type
_entity.pdbx_description
1 polymer ?
#
loop_
_entity_poly.entity_id
_entity_poly.type
_entity_poly.pdbx_seq_one_letter_code
_entity_poly.pdbx_strand_id
1 'polypeptide(L)'
;MSTIDLLPNVTSFSIGVILMALSSVFAVIHRALERYRDPLREVPGPFLARWTSLWLAYQVRMGRRYLVVDALHKKYGPIVRIAPNHVSVAHKDAINVVYGQGSRALDKSPYYHAFVSDKASIFSTVDRQEHAQKRRLVSQGFSYKSLMSVTPLLHANLYHFVEKIDEICQRPGSIDVLQWFNFLAFDILSDLAFGEPIGMVTNESDVVTVMCADGKVKEENAISLVDEREHLAAVVGIHPWFKTLSKFIPDPFFIRGHKSSTGLVDLARRRVTKRLESGSYREDILNKLIETRVEESGALTPEQVTELIAETVTLLIAGSDTTSNSITAIIHLVLTHPRVHEKLLQHLRDAVPDGQVPKHEDVKDIPYLTAVIEEGYVLRTDIRSWGVTIQL
;
A
#
# COMPACT_ATOMS: atom_id res chain seq x y z
N MET A 1 -32.14 -61.94 15.75
CA MET A 1 -31.95 -60.57 15.29
C MET A 1 -30.54 -60.18 15.71
N SER A 2 -29.76 -60.12 14.98
CA SER A 2 -28.87 -60.18 13.82
C SER A 2 -27.67 -59.24 14.13
N THR A 3 -26.54 -59.90 14.45
CA THR A 3 -25.22 -59.31 14.73
C THR A 3 -24.44 -59.00 13.43
N ILE A 4 -25.12 -58.80 12.29
CA ILE A 4 -24.47 -58.73 10.95
C ILE A 4 -24.35 -57.31 10.42
N ASP A 5 -25.01 -56.30 11.00
CA ASP A 5 -25.04 -54.91 10.43
C ASP A 5 -23.91 -53.97 10.91
N LEU A 6 -22.98 -54.44 11.74
CA LEU A 6 -21.88 -53.58 12.24
C LEU A 6 -20.56 -53.75 11.46
N LEU A 7 -20.43 -54.80 10.64
CA LEU A 7 -19.18 -55.11 9.91
C LEU A 7 -18.88 -54.19 8.71
N PRO A 8 -19.83 -53.67 7.91
CA PRO A 8 -19.50 -52.83 6.76
C PRO A 8 -18.97 -51.42 7.15
N ASN A 9 -19.35 -50.90 8.32
CA ASN A 9 -18.88 -49.59 8.77
C ASN A 9 -17.44 -49.62 9.27
N VAL A 10 -16.99 -50.68 9.90
CA VAL A 10 -15.60 -50.85 10.40
C VAL A 10 -14.63 -51.00 9.25
N THR A 11 -14.97 -51.76 8.23
CA THR A 11 -14.10 -51.94 7.04
C THR A 11 -13.99 -50.66 6.21
N SER A 12 -15.08 -49.91 6.03
CA SER A 12 -15.07 -48.64 5.32
C SER A 12 -14.26 -47.59 6.06
N PHE A 13 -14.36 -47.55 7.40
CA PHE A 13 -13.57 -46.66 8.25
C PHE A 13 -12.06 -46.99 8.16
N SER A 14 -11.73 -48.29 8.22
CA SER A 14 -10.33 -48.76 8.13
C SER A 14 -9.71 -48.45 6.77
N ILE A 15 -10.46 -48.60 5.68
CA ILE A 15 -10.02 -48.25 4.32
C ILE A 15 -9.79 -46.75 4.23
N GLY A 16 -10.65 -45.91 4.76
CA GLY A 16 -10.50 -44.47 4.79
C GLY A 16 -9.23 -44.02 5.52
N VAL A 17 -8.93 -44.60 6.67
CA VAL A 17 -7.70 -44.34 7.45
C VAL A 17 -6.46 -44.78 6.66
N ILE A 18 -6.46 -45.92 6.01
CA ILE A 18 -5.36 -46.42 5.19
C ILE A 18 -5.11 -45.48 4.00
N LEU A 19 -6.16 -45.06 3.30
CA LEU A 19 -6.03 -44.12 2.18
C LEU A 19 -5.50 -42.76 2.62
N MET A 20 -5.92 -42.27 3.78
CA MET A 20 -5.39 -41.03 4.38
C MET A 20 -3.90 -41.17 4.74
N ALA A 21 -3.50 -42.32 5.31
CA ALA A 21 -2.10 -42.59 5.62
C ALA A 21 -1.24 -42.68 4.35
N LEU A 22 -1.71 -43.39 3.33
CA LEU A 22 -1.01 -43.52 2.04
C LEU A 22 -0.89 -42.17 1.32
N SER A 23 -1.95 -41.35 1.31
CA SER A 23 -1.90 -40.02 0.73
C SER A 23 -0.94 -39.09 1.51
N SER A 24 -0.88 -39.23 2.83
CA SER A 24 0.07 -38.49 3.66
C SER A 24 1.51 -38.89 3.38
N VAL A 25 1.79 -40.18 3.28
CA VAL A 25 3.12 -40.70 2.92
C VAL A 25 3.50 -40.27 1.50
N PHE A 26 2.58 -40.35 0.55
CA PHE A 26 2.81 -39.87 -0.82
C PHE A 26 3.13 -38.37 -0.83
N ALA A 27 2.37 -37.58 -0.10
CA ALA A 27 2.60 -36.12 0.01
C ALA A 27 3.98 -35.81 0.61
N VAL A 28 4.41 -36.55 1.64
CA VAL A 28 5.75 -36.43 2.24
C VAL A 28 6.85 -36.77 1.25
N ILE A 29 6.71 -37.92 0.54
CA ILE A 29 7.68 -38.34 -0.48
C ILE A 29 7.74 -37.32 -1.63
N HIS A 30 6.60 -36.88 -2.13
CA HIS A 30 6.53 -35.86 -3.18
C HIS A 30 7.24 -34.59 -2.76
N ARG A 31 6.94 -34.10 -1.56
CA ARG A 31 7.63 -32.94 -0.98
C ARG A 31 9.13 -33.15 -0.82
N ALA A 32 9.57 -34.31 -0.43
CA ALA A 32 10.99 -34.65 -0.32
C ALA A 32 11.69 -34.65 -1.68
N LEU A 33 11.03 -35.18 -2.72
CA LEU A 33 11.55 -35.17 -4.10
C LEU A 33 11.59 -33.77 -4.70
N GLU A 34 10.53 -32.94 -4.50
CA GLU A 34 10.54 -31.52 -4.86
C GLU A 34 11.72 -30.80 -4.21
N ARG A 35 11.98 -31.13 -2.95
CA ARG A 35 13.07 -30.55 -2.17
C ARG A 35 14.45 -30.93 -2.71
N TYR A 36 14.63 -32.12 -3.19
CA TYR A 36 15.88 -32.57 -3.80
C TYR A 36 16.19 -31.82 -5.10
N ARG A 37 15.13 -31.45 -5.85
CA ARG A 37 15.21 -30.70 -7.11
C ARG A 37 15.09 -29.19 -6.93
N ASP A 38 14.97 -28.71 -5.69
CA ASP A 38 14.74 -27.31 -5.37
C ASP A 38 15.95 -26.42 -5.76
N PRO A 39 15.80 -25.52 -6.72
CA PRO A 39 16.89 -24.62 -7.13
C PRO A 39 17.34 -23.68 -6.01
N LEU A 40 16.50 -23.46 -4.99
CA LEU A 40 16.79 -22.61 -3.84
C LEU A 40 17.36 -23.39 -2.64
N ARG A 41 17.70 -24.66 -2.77
CA ARG A 41 18.17 -25.50 -1.64
C ARG A 41 19.41 -24.92 -0.95
N GLU A 42 20.27 -24.25 -1.71
CA GLU A 42 21.53 -23.66 -1.23
C GLU A 42 21.34 -22.25 -0.65
N VAL A 43 20.19 -21.61 -0.93
CA VAL A 43 19.91 -20.28 -0.38
C VAL A 43 19.64 -20.39 1.12
N PRO A 44 20.43 -19.67 1.96
CA PRO A 44 20.29 -19.74 3.40
C PRO A 44 18.97 -19.07 3.85
N GLY A 45 18.48 -19.50 5.02
CA GLY A 45 17.27 -18.94 5.60
C GLY A 45 16.74 -19.77 6.77
N PRO A 46 15.66 -19.34 7.44
CA PRO A 46 15.02 -20.10 8.50
C PRO A 46 14.59 -21.48 8.05
N PHE A 47 14.73 -22.49 8.91
CA PHE A 47 14.34 -23.86 8.57
C PHE A 47 12.88 -23.95 8.11
N LEU A 48 11.95 -23.33 8.83
CA LEU A 48 10.52 -23.33 8.48
C LEU A 48 10.23 -22.65 7.14
N ALA A 49 10.96 -21.58 6.81
CA ALA A 49 10.78 -20.89 5.53
C ALA A 49 11.09 -21.78 4.30
N ARG A 50 11.88 -22.84 4.50
CA ARG A 50 12.13 -23.82 3.44
C ARG A 50 10.93 -24.70 3.13
N TRP A 51 10.05 -24.93 4.10
CA TRP A 51 8.97 -25.90 4.02
C TRP A 51 7.60 -25.27 3.83
N THR A 52 7.40 -24.06 4.39
CA THR A 52 6.09 -23.42 4.40
C THR A 52 6.20 -21.90 4.39
N SER A 53 5.24 -21.26 3.74
CA SER A 53 5.07 -19.80 3.80
C SER A 53 4.35 -19.35 5.08
N LEU A 54 3.84 -20.26 5.89
CA LEU A 54 3.12 -19.94 7.14
C LEU A 54 4.01 -19.16 8.12
N TRP A 55 5.32 -19.47 8.12
CA TRP A 55 6.28 -18.70 8.90
C TRP A 55 6.30 -17.22 8.49
N LEU A 56 6.37 -16.95 7.19
CA LEU A 56 6.33 -15.57 6.67
C LEU A 56 4.97 -14.92 6.94
N ALA A 57 3.88 -15.64 6.70
CA ALA A 57 2.52 -15.17 6.99
C ALA A 57 2.36 -14.75 8.45
N TYR A 58 2.91 -15.55 9.38
CA TYR A 58 2.92 -15.21 10.80
C TYR A 58 3.71 -13.93 11.08
N GLN A 59 4.91 -13.75 10.50
CA GLN A 59 5.70 -12.53 10.70
C GLN A 59 4.99 -11.28 10.16
N VAL A 60 4.33 -11.41 9.01
CA VAL A 60 3.52 -10.32 8.41
C VAL A 60 2.31 -10.03 9.28
N ARG A 61 1.59 -11.06 9.75
CA ARG A 61 0.43 -10.93 10.64
C ARG A 61 0.78 -10.20 11.95
N MET A 62 1.99 -10.42 12.45
CA MET A 62 2.49 -9.76 13.67
C MET A 62 3.12 -8.39 13.41
N GLY A 63 3.11 -7.88 12.17
CA GLY A 63 3.71 -6.60 11.80
C GLY A 63 5.25 -6.56 11.94
N ARG A 64 5.92 -7.73 12.04
CA ARG A 64 7.35 -7.82 12.34
C ARG A 64 8.22 -8.26 11.17
N ARG A 65 7.62 -8.41 9.96
CA ARG A 65 8.36 -8.90 8.79
C ARG A 65 9.66 -8.15 8.57
N TYR A 66 9.64 -6.82 8.61
CA TYR A 66 10.80 -6.00 8.34
C TYR A 66 11.94 -6.24 9.35
N LEU A 67 11.65 -6.29 10.66
CA LEU A 67 12.65 -6.57 11.70
C LEU A 67 13.28 -7.95 11.52
N VAL A 68 12.43 -8.94 11.26
CA VAL A 68 12.90 -10.33 11.14
C VAL A 68 13.73 -10.52 9.86
N VAL A 69 13.31 -9.94 8.75
CA VAL A 69 14.06 -10.03 7.48
C VAL A 69 15.40 -9.30 7.58
N ASP A 70 15.46 -8.13 8.23
CA ASP A 70 16.72 -7.43 8.49
C ASP A 70 17.68 -8.29 9.35
N ALA A 71 17.17 -8.88 10.43
CA ALA A 71 17.96 -9.79 11.26
C ALA A 71 18.47 -11.01 10.47
N LEU A 72 17.68 -11.52 9.55
CA LEU A 72 18.09 -12.62 8.68
C LEU A 72 19.19 -12.19 7.69
N HIS A 73 19.11 -11.00 7.09
CA HIS A 73 20.18 -10.47 6.26
C HIS A 73 21.47 -10.25 7.03
N LYS A 74 21.39 -9.75 8.25
CA LYS A 74 22.56 -9.65 9.17
C LYS A 74 23.20 -11.00 9.45
N LYS A 75 22.38 -12.05 9.56
CA LYS A 75 22.85 -13.40 9.89
C LYS A 75 23.36 -14.20 8.69
N TYR A 76 22.64 -14.13 7.56
CA TYR A 76 22.85 -15.02 6.41
C TYR A 76 23.44 -14.32 5.19
N GLY A 77 23.55 -12.99 5.19
CA GLY A 77 24.09 -12.21 4.09
C GLY A 77 23.02 -11.65 3.14
N PRO A 78 23.44 -11.19 1.94
CA PRO A 78 22.59 -10.36 1.08
C PRO A 78 21.44 -11.13 0.39
N ILE A 79 21.43 -12.44 0.40
CA ILE A 79 20.42 -13.27 -0.24
C ILE A 79 19.87 -14.26 0.79
N VAL A 80 18.58 -14.16 1.12
CA VAL A 80 17.95 -14.95 2.17
C VAL A 80 16.63 -15.53 1.70
N ARG A 81 16.43 -16.83 1.90
CA ARG A 81 15.16 -17.50 1.64
C ARG A 81 14.18 -17.24 2.78
N ILE A 82 13.02 -16.65 2.48
CA ILE A 82 11.99 -16.26 3.45
C ILE A 82 10.67 -17.05 3.31
N ALA A 83 10.51 -17.80 2.21
CA ALA A 83 9.42 -18.77 2.01
C ALA A 83 9.87 -19.81 0.97
N PRO A 84 9.10 -20.89 0.72
CA PRO A 84 9.52 -21.97 -0.19
C PRO A 84 9.98 -21.48 -1.57
N ASN A 85 9.29 -20.50 -2.16
CA ASN A 85 9.60 -19.92 -3.47
C ASN A 85 9.84 -18.40 -3.35
N HIS A 86 10.41 -17.94 -2.23
CA HIS A 86 10.52 -16.53 -1.95
C HIS A 86 11.87 -16.18 -1.35
N VAL A 87 12.60 -15.33 -2.04
CA VAL A 87 13.94 -14.88 -1.65
C VAL A 87 13.93 -13.38 -1.41
N SER A 88 14.51 -12.96 -0.31
CA SER A 88 14.80 -11.55 -0.05
C SER A 88 16.24 -11.26 -0.49
N VAL A 89 16.41 -10.20 -1.27
CA VAL A 89 17.72 -9.80 -1.82
C VAL A 89 18.04 -8.37 -1.39
N ALA A 90 19.13 -8.20 -0.64
CA ALA A 90 19.66 -6.94 -0.16
C ALA A 90 21.02 -6.65 -0.82
N HIS A 91 21.04 -6.61 -2.16
CA HIS A 91 22.25 -6.33 -2.95
C HIS A 91 21.93 -5.27 -4.01
N LYS A 92 22.81 -4.26 -4.15
CA LYS A 92 22.59 -3.13 -5.06
C LYS A 92 22.35 -3.53 -6.52
N ASP A 93 23.02 -4.56 -6.99
CA ASP A 93 22.92 -5.01 -8.39
C ASP A 93 21.55 -5.67 -8.68
N ALA A 94 20.83 -6.12 -7.64
CA ALA A 94 19.50 -6.65 -7.79
C ALA A 94 18.47 -5.61 -8.27
N ILE A 95 18.71 -4.33 -8.02
CA ILE A 95 17.80 -3.24 -8.46
C ILE A 95 17.61 -3.31 -9.97
N ASN A 96 18.69 -3.40 -10.73
CA ASN A 96 18.63 -3.47 -12.20
C ASN A 96 18.04 -4.80 -12.71
N VAL A 97 18.25 -5.89 -11.97
CA VAL A 97 17.70 -7.21 -12.34
C VAL A 97 16.22 -7.30 -12.08
N VAL A 98 15.78 -6.76 -10.94
CA VAL A 98 14.37 -6.90 -10.48
C VAL A 98 13.48 -5.82 -11.11
N TYR A 99 13.96 -4.57 -11.14
CA TYR A 99 13.18 -3.40 -11.60
C TYR A 99 13.61 -2.88 -12.97
N GLY A 100 14.59 -3.56 -13.61
CA GLY A 100 15.03 -3.21 -14.95
C GLY A 100 13.91 -3.27 -15.98
N GLN A 101 14.00 -2.46 -17.03
CA GLN A 101 13.04 -2.42 -18.12
C GLN A 101 13.42 -3.35 -19.27
N GLY A 102 12.45 -3.67 -20.11
CA GLY A 102 12.64 -4.47 -21.32
C GLY A 102 12.30 -5.95 -21.18
N SER A 103 12.82 -6.78 -22.07
CA SER A 103 12.48 -8.21 -22.18
C SER A 103 12.89 -9.08 -20.98
N ARG A 104 13.82 -8.59 -20.15
CA ARG A 104 14.31 -9.27 -18.94
C ARG A 104 13.62 -8.82 -17.66
N ALA A 105 12.69 -7.86 -17.75
CA ALA A 105 11.96 -7.40 -16.58
C ALA A 105 11.19 -8.55 -15.95
N LEU A 106 11.17 -8.61 -14.62
CA LEU A 106 10.41 -9.60 -13.87
C LEU A 106 8.93 -9.22 -13.82
N ASP A 107 8.06 -10.22 -13.75
CA ASP A 107 6.63 -10.01 -13.58
C ASP A 107 6.30 -9.75 -12.12
N LYS A 108 5.20 -9.01 -11.89
CA LYS A 108 4.60 -8.94 -10.56
C LYS A 108 4.12 -10.32 -10.14
N SER A 109 4.36 -10.66 -8.89
CA SER A 109 3.87 -11.94 -8.36
C SER A 109 2.35 -11.92 -8.13
N PRO A 110 1.69 -13.10 -8.05
CA PRO A 110 0.29 -13.21 -7.68
C PRO A 110 -0.07 -12.60 -6.31
N TYR A 111 0.92 -12.25 -5.49
CA TYR A 111 0.76 -11.50 -4.24
C TYR A 111 -0.12 -10.25 -4.44
N TYR A 112 0.04 -9.56 -5.56
CA TYR A 112 -0.69 -8.34 -5.87
C TYR A 112 -2.20 -8.54 -6.07
N HIS A 113 -2.68 -9.76 -6.32
CA HIS A 113 -4.13 -10.04 -6.36
C HIS A 113 -4.83 -9.81 -5.02
N ALA A 114 -4.10 -9.82 -3.91
CA ALA A 114 -4.66 -9.50 -2.59
C ALA A 114 -5.17 -8.06 -2.50
N PHE A 115 -4.57 -7.15 -3.24
CA PHE A 115 -4.89 -5.71 -3.25
C PHE A 115 -6.03 -5.35 -4.22
N VAL A 116 -6.47 -6.28 -5.04
CA VAL A 116 -7.64 -6.08 -5.93
C VAL A 116 -8.89 -5.94 -5.07
N SER A 117 -9.65 -4.86 -5.27
CA SER A 117 -10.99 -4.68 -4.72
C SER A 117 -12.03 -5.27 -5.69
N ASP A 118 -12.85 -4.45 -6.32
CA ASP A 118 -13.81 -4.90 -7.35
C ASP A 118 -13.11 -5.08 -8.72
N LYS A 119 -12.16 -4.22 -9.04
CA LYS A 119 -11.29 -4.27 -10.23
C LYS A 119 -9.83 -4.06 -9.82
N ALA A 120 -8.93 -4.52 -10.69
CA ALA A 120 -7.50 -4.26 -10.51
C ALA A 120 -7.18 -2.81 -10.89
N SER A 121 -6.40 -2.13 -10.04
CA SER A 121 -5.79 -0.83 -10.33
C SER A 121 -4.43 -1.01 -11.02
N ILE A 122 -3.80 0.08 -11.44
CA ILE A 122 -2.43 0.08 -11.95
C ILE A 122 -1.44 -0.62 -10.99
N PHE A 123 -1.66 -0.49 -9.67
CA PHE A 123 -0.83 -1.12 -8.66
C PHE A 123 -1.03 -2.65 -8.61
N SER A 124 -2.28 -3.10 -8.62
CA SER A 124 -2.62 -4.51 -8.41
C SER A 124 -2.70 -5.35 -9.69
N THR A 125 -2.62 -4.74 -10.87
CA THR A 125 -2.59 -5.45 -12.16
C THR A 125 -1.27 -6.20 -12.31
N VAL A 126 -1.34 -7.52 -12.54
CA VAL A 126 -0.18 -8.40 -12.69
C VAL A 126 0.19 -8.59 -14.16
N ASP A 127 -0.81 -8.69 -15.05
CA ASP A 127 -0.58 -8.83 -16.49
C ASP A 127 0.14 -7.58 -17.05
N ARG A 128 1.20 -7.80 -17.82
CA ARG A 128 2.04 -6.73 -18.37
C ARG A 128 1.34 -5.87 -19.39
N GLN A 129 0.51 -6.46 -20.24
CA GLN A 129 -0.16 -5.73 -21.30
C GLN A 129 -1.26 -4.85 -20.72
N GLU A 130 -2.07 -5.42 -19.83
CA GLU A 130 -3.07 -4.67 -19.07
C GLU A 130 -2.44 -3.56 -18.22
N HIS A 131 -1.34 -3.85 -17.53
CA HIS A 131 -0.60 -2.85 -16.75
C HIS A 131 -0.08 -1.71 -17.65
N ALA A 132 0.47 -2.02 -18.82
CA ALA A 132 0.97 -1.00 -19.75
C ALA A 132 -0.15 -0.09 -20.26
N GLN A 133 -1.33 -0.65 -20.53
CA GLN A 133 -2.53 0.13 -20.92
C GLN A 133 -2.96 1.05 -19.78
N LYS A 134 -3.14 0.53 -18.56
CA LYS A 134 -3.49 1.35 -17.38
C LYS A 134 -2.46 2.43 -17.10
N ARG A 135 -1.17 2.09 -17.19
CA ARG A 135 -0.10 3.07 -17.00
C ARG A 135 -0.16 4.22 -18.02
N ARG A 136 -0.48 3.94 -19.29
CA ARG A 136 -0.66 4.98 -20.31
C ARG A 136 -1.79 5.94 -19.93
N LEU A 137 -2.93 5.41 -19.48
CA LEU A 137 -4.09 6.22 -19.06
C LEU A 137 -3.78 7.07 -17.81
N VAL A 138 -3.17 6.47 -16.80
CA VAL A 138 -2.89 7.13 -15.53
C VAL A 138 -1.77 8.16 -15.66
N SER A 139 -0.72 7.88 -16.46
CA SER A 139 0.46 8.75 -16.57
C SER A 139 0.16 10.15 -17.11
N GLN A 140 -0.91 10.33 -17.86
CA GLN A 140 -1.32 11.66 -18.34
C GLN A 140 -1.68 12.61 -17.19
N GLY A 141 -2.37 12.09 -16.15
CA GLY A 141 -2.68 12.85 -14.94
C GLY A 141 -1.47 13.23 -14.10
N PHE A 142 -0.33 12.54 -14.29
CA PHE A 142 0.94 12.79 -13.61
C PHE A 142 2.01 13.45 -14.49
N SER A 143 1.64 13.97 -15.66
CA SER A 143 2.56 14.77 -16.46
C SER A 143 2.93 16.07 -15.73
N TYR A 144 4.13 16.60 -15.99
CA TYR A 144 4.57 17.86 -15.38
C TYR A 144 3.54 18.99 -15.58
N LYS A 145 2.97 19.11 -16.78
CA LYS A 145 1.93 20.09 -17.07
C LYS A 145 0.68 19.89 -16.21
N SER A 146 0.24 18.64 -16.06
CA SER A 146 -0.93 18.31 -15.23
C SER A 146 -0.66 18.57 -13.74
N LEU A 147 0.54 18.27 -13.27
CA LEU A 147 0.92 18.57 -11.88
C LEU A 147 1.02 20.07 -11.61
N MET A 148 1.51 20.85 -12.57
CA MET A 148 1.54 22.31 -12.41
C MET A 148 0.13 22.91 -12.39
N SER A 149 -0.82 22.37 -13.13
CA SER A 149 -2.20 22.86 -13.13
C SER A 149 -2.93 22.63 -11.81
N VAL A 150 -2.57 21.60 -11.04
CA VAL A 150 -3.16 21.34 -9.70
C VAL A 150 -2.42 22.01 -8.55
N THR A 151 -1.32 22.72 -8.82
CA THR A 151 -0.55 23.45 -7.79
C THR A 151 -1.41 24.43 -6.96
N PRO A 152 -2.39 25.15 -7.52
CA PRO A 152 -3.25 26.02 -6.73
C PRO A 152 -4.06 25.26 -5.66
N LEU A 153 -4.52 24.04 -5.98
CA LEU A 153 -5.26 23.19 -5.04
C LEU A 153 -4.35 22.70 -3.90
N LEU A 154 -3.14 22.28 -4.25
CA LEU A 154 -2.12 21.92 -3.28
C LEU A 154 -1.82 23.10 -2.34
N HIS A 155 -1.64 24.29 -2.91
CA HIS A 155 -1.35 25.51 -2.14
C HIS A 155 -2.47 25.89 -1.18
N ALA A 156 -3.74 25.77 -1.60
CA ALA A 156 -4.89 26.03 -0.74
C ALA A 156 -4.91 25.11 0.48
N ASN A 157 -4.64 23.80 0.28
CA ASN A 157 -4.56 22.85 1.38
C ASN A 157 -3.37 23.14 2.31
N LEU A 158 -2.21 23.55 1.77
CA LEU A 158 -1.04 23.91 2.57
C LEU A 158 -1.29 25.18 3.40
N TYR A 159 -1.92 26.21 2.84
CA TYR A 159 -2.30 27.42 3.58
C TYR A 159 -3.21 27.08 4.75
N HIS A 160 -4.27 26.33 4.47
CA HIS A 160 -5.21 25.93 5.52
C HIS A 160 -4.53 25.09 6.62
N PHE A 161 -3.61 24.21 6.24
CA PHE A 161 -2.82 23.43 7.19
C PHE A 161 -1.94 24.30 8.08
N VAL A 162 -1.22 25.28 7.50
CA VAL A 162 -0.35 26.19 8.27
C VAL A 162 -1.18 27.03 9.24
N GLU A 163 -2.29 27.63 8.79
CA GLU A 163 -3.22 28.38 9.67
C GLU A 163 -3.69 27.49 10.84
N LYS A 164 -4.03 26.24 10.54
CA LYS A 164 -4.52 25.32 11.57
C LYS A 164 -3.43 24.91 12.57
N ILE A 165 -2.22 24.69 12.10
CA ILE A 165 -1.07 24.43 12.98
C ILE A 165 -0.77 25.65 13.85
N ASP A 166 -0.82 26.87 13.32
CA ASP A 166 -0.63 28.11 14.09
C ASP A 166 -1.67 28.25 15.20
N GLU A 167 -2.95 27.96 14.93
CA GLU A 167 -4.00 27.92 15.97
C GLU A 167 -3.67 26.92 17.08
N ILE A 168 -3.21 25.73 16.71
CA ILE A 168 -2.95 24.64 17.66
C ILE A 168 -1.71 24.93 18.49
N CYS A 169 -0.69 25.54 17.90
CA CYS A 169 0.52 25.95 18.63
C CYS A 169 0.25 26.97 19.73
N GLN A 170 -0.90 27.67 19.70
CA GLN A 170 -1.34 28.58 20.77
C GLN A 170 -2.02 27.81 21.93
N ARG A 171 -2.38 26.55 21.74
CA ARG A 171 -2.99 25.71 22.77
C ARG A 171 -1.89 25.05 23.62
N PRO A 172 -2.10 24.88 24.95
CA PRO A 172 -1.13 24.14 25.77
C PRO A 172 -1.12 22.65 25.39
N GLY A 173 0.07 22.06 25.25
CA GLY A 173 0.22 20.63 24.97
C GLY A 173 1.28 20.33 23.92
N SER A 174 1.27 19.09 23.45
CA SER A 174 2.09 18.60 22.34
C SER A 174 1.18 18.10 21.22
N ILE A 175 1.66 18.17 19.98
CA ILE A 175 0.94 17.65 18.81
C ILE A 175 1.62 16.38 18.31
N ASP A 176 0.82 15.44 17.82
CA ASP A 176 1.32 14.29 17.05
C ASP A 176 1.56 14.71 15.60
N VAL A 177 2.81 15.00 15.29
CA VAL A 177 3.21 15.50 13.96
C VAL A 177 2.88 14.50 12.84
N LEU A 178 3.00 13.19 13.09
CA LEU A 178 2.65 12.17 12.11
C LEU A 178 1.15 12.20 11.79
N GLN A 179 0.30 12.33 12.81
CA GLN A 179 -1.14 12.42 12.65
C GLN A 179 -1.52 13.64 11.80
N TRP A 180 -0.92 14.79 12.06
CA TRP A 180 -1.20 16.01 11.32
C TRP A 180 -0.73 15.97 9.86
N PHE A 181 0.43 15.35 9.58
CA PHE A 181 0.84 15.13 8.20
C PHE A 181 -0.01 14.06 7.50
N ASN A 182 -0.55 13.09 8.22
CA ASN A 182 -1.56 12.19 7.65
C ASN A 182 -2.82 12.97 7.26
N PHE A 183 -3.33 13.83 8.13
CA PHE A 183 -4.50 14.69 7.81
C PHE A 183 -4.26 15.54 6.56
N LEU A 184 -3.11 16.21 6.50
CA LEU A 184 -2.74 16.99 5.33
C LEU A 184 -2.65 16.16 4.05
N ALA A 185 -1.96 15.02 4.10
CA ALA A 185 -1.79 14.16 2.93
C ALA A 185 -3.12 13.58 2.44
N PHE A 186 -4.00 13.16 3.34
CA PHE A 186 -5.34 12.69 3.00
C PHE A 186 -6.20 13.81 2.40
N ASP A 187 -6.16 15.02 2.94
CA ASP A 187 -6.93 16.15 2.41
C ASP A 187 -6.43 16.56 1.02
N ILE A 188 -5.11 16.67 0.81
CA ILE A 188 -4.53 16.94 -0.52
C ILE A 188 -4.93 15.86 -1.52
N LEU A 189 -4.75 14.59 -1.17
CA LEU A 189 -5.01 13.50 -2.13
C LEU A 189 -6.48 13.34 -2.42
N SER A 190 -7.34 13.50 -1.42
CA SER A 190 -8.78 13.46 -1.67
C SER A 190 -9.26 14.64 -2.51
N ASP A 191 -8.65 15.80 -2.32
CA ASP A 191 -8.92 16.98 -3.14
C ASP A 191 -8.55 16.74 -4.61
N LEU A 192 -7.39 16.13 -4.87
CA LEU A 192 -6.88 15.84 -6.20
C LEU A 192 -7.57 14.63 -6.86
N ALA A 193 -7.91 13.60 -6.07
CA ALA A 193 -8.43 12.32 -6.57
C ALA A 193 -9.96 12.21 -6.54
N PHE A 194 -10.66 13.06 -5.79
CA PHE A 194 -12.11 13.06 -5.68
C PHE A 194 -12.75 14.42 -5.99
N GLY A 195 -11.95 15.50 -6.01
CA GLY A 195 -12.40 16.85 -6.28
C GLY A 195 -12.84 17.65 -5.06
N GLU A 196 -12.72 17.10 -3.86
CA GLU A 196 -12.94 17.79 -2.58
C GLU A 196 -12.09 17.14 -1.47
N PRO A 197 -11.51 17.93 -0.55
CA PRO A 197 -10.79 17.38 0.60
C PRO A 197 -11.75 16.60 1.51
N ILE A 198 -11.22 15.62 2.23
CA ILE A 198 -11.97 14.90 3.26
C ILE A 198 -12.31 15.83 4.43
N GLY A 199 -11.42 16.79 4.72
CA GLY A 199 -11.60 17.78 5.79
C GLY A 199 -11.01 17.36 7.12
N MET A 200 -10.01 16.48 7.11
CA MET A 200 -9.35 15.99 8.34
C MET A 200 -8.62 17.12 9.08
N VAL A 201 -7.95 18.01 8.35
CA VAL A 201 -7.26 19.19 8.91
C VAL A 201 -8.28 20.11 9.57
N THR A 202 -9.41 20.38 8.90
CA THR A 202 -10.47 21.25 9.42
C THR A 202 -11.10 20.69 10.68
N ASN A 203 -11.42 19.39 10.66
CA ASN A 203 -12.14 18.72 11.74
C ASN A 203 -11.22 18.22 12.87
N GLU A 204 -9.90 18.34 12.71
CA GLU A 204 -8.89 17.78 13.64
C GLU A 204 -9.12 16.27 13.89
N SER A 205 -9.63 15.55 12.90
CA SER A 205 -10.09 14.17 13.02
C SER A 205 -10.04 13.44 11.70
N ASP A 206 -9.74 12.13 11.76
CA ASP A 206 -9.81 11.22 10.63
C ASP A 206 -11.17 10.49 10.50
N VAL A 207 -12.17 10.92 11.29
CA VAL A 207 -13.53 10.37 11.20
C VAL A 207 -14.19 10.83 9.90
N VAL A 208 -14.60 9.88 9.09
CA VAL A 208 -15.24 10.10 7.80
C VAL A 208 -16.59 9.40 7.71
N THR A 209 -17.50 10.01 6.98
CA THR A 209 -18.79 9.42 6.70
C THR A 209 -18.70 8.48 5.51
N VAL A 210 -18.94 7.19 5.74
CA VAL A 210 -19.00 6.14 4.71
C VAL A 210 -20.43 5.73 4.48
N MET A 211 -20.87 5.76 3.23
CA MET A 211 -22.19 5.21 2.85
C MET A 211 -21.98 3.76 2.39
N CYS A 212 -22.57 2.83 3.12
CA CYS A 212 -22.53 1.41 2.77
C CYS A 212 -23.42 1.10 1.55
N ALA A 213 -23.17 -0.05 0.91
CA ALA A 213 -23.96 -0.51 -0.24
C ALA A 213 -25.47 -0.68 0.07
N ASP A 214 -25.84 -0.89 1.34
CA ASP A 214 -27.24 -0.98 1.80
C ASP A 214 -27.87 0.41 2.08
N GLY A 215 -27.21 1.49 1.74
CA GLY A 215 -27.66 2.87 1.94
C GLY A 215 -27.47 3.40 3.37
N LYS A 216 -26.96 2.60 4.30
CA LYS A 216 -26.67 3.06 5.66
C LYS A 216 -25.42 3.92 5.69
N VAL A 217 -25.47 4.93 6.54
CA VAL A 217 -24.35 5.83 6.79
C VAL A 217 -23.66 5.40 8.08
N LYS A 218 -22.32 5.32 8.04
CA LYS A 218 -21.49 5.01 9.19
C LYS A 218 -20.34 6.01 9.28
N GLU A 219 -19.90 6.23 10.50
CA GLU A 219 -18.64 6.92 10.77
C GLU A 219 -17.53 5.88 10.94
N GLU A 220 -16.42 6.09 10.25
CA GLU A 220 -15.24 5.23 10.29
C GLU A 220 -13.99 6.10 10.31
N ASN A 221 -12.90 5.59 10.89
CA ASN A 221 -11.60 6.26 10.89
C ASN A 221 -10.87 5.95 9.58
N ALA A 222 -10.66 6.95 8.73
CA ALA A 222 -10.09 6.75 7.40
C ALA A 222 -8.66 6.19 7.42
N ILE A 223 -7.83 6.61 8.37
CA ILE A 223 -6.47 6.06 8.56
C ILE A 223 -6.57 4.57 8.91
N SER A 224 -7.45 4.21 9.85
CA SER A 224 -7.66 2.81 10.22
C SER A 224 -8.20 1.96 9.06
N LEU A 225 -9.06 2.53 8.20
CA LEU A 225 -9.53 1.83 6.99
C LEU A 225 -8.38 1.45 6.07
N VAL A 226 -7.39 2.34 5.89
CA VAL A 226 -6.20 2.07 5.08
C VAL A 226 -5.33 1.02 5.75
N ASP A 227 -4.94 1.23 7.02
CA ASP A 227 -4.02 0.36 7.76
C ASP A 227 -4.51 -1.09 7.83
N GLU A 228 -5.78 -1.29 8.23
CA GLU A 228 -6.35 -2.62 8.38
C GLU A 228 -6.51 -3.35 7.04
N ARG A 229 -6.88 -2.60 5.97
CA ARG A 229 -6.96 -3.14 4.61
C ARG A 229 -5.60 -3.58 4.11
N GLU A 230 -4.59 -2.72 4.22
CA GLU A 230 -3.23 -2.99 3.74
C GLU A 230 -2.59 -4.14 4.52
N HIS A 231 -2.77 -4.18 5.84
CA HIS A 231 -2.29 -5.28 6.66
C HIS A 231 -2.97 -6.61 6.31
N LEU A 232 -4.30 -6.61 6.11
CA LEU A 232 -5.00 -7.79 5.60
C LEU A 232 -4.42 -8.25 4.26
N ALA A 233 -4.31 -7.33 3.28
CA ALA A 233 -3.80 -7.63 1.96
C ALA A 233 -2.38 -8.20 2.01
N ALA A 234 -1.51 -7.64 2.86
CA ALA A 234 -0.15 -8.13 3.07
C ALA A 234 -0.12 -9.58 3.60
N VAL A 235 -1.03 -9.95 4.50
CA VAL A 235 -1.12 -11.31 5.04
C VAL A 235 -1.69 -12.30 4.02
N VAL A 236 -2.85 -11.97 3.42
CA VAL A 236 -3.51 -12.88 2.49
C VAL A 236 -2.80 -12.98 1.14
N GLY A 237 -2.00 -11.96 0.78
CA GLY A 237 -1.21 -11.95 -0.45
C GLY A 237 -0.13 -13.04 -0.50
N ILE A 238 0.33 -13.52 0.64
CA ILE A 238 1.29 -14.64 0.68
C ILE A 238 0.70 -15.89 0.01
N HIS A 239 -0.61 -16.07 0.17
CA HIS A 239 -1.40 -17.09 -0.51
C HIS A 239 -2.71 -16.46 -1.03
N PRO A 240 -2.75 -15.92 -2.26
CA PRO A 240 -3.90 -15.15 -2.76
C PRO A 240 -5.25 -15.89 -2.71
N TRP A 241 -5.23 -17.23 -2.87
CA TRP A 241 -6.43 -18.05 -2.71
C TRP A 241 -7.04 -17.98 -1.30
N PHE A 242 -6.23 -17.70 -0.29
CA PHE A 242 -6.65 -17.56 1.10
C PHE A 242 -7.52 -16.32 1.33
N LYS A 243 -7.48 -15.33 0.44
CA LYS A 243 -8.31 -14.11 0.53
C LYS A 243 -9.80 -14.43 0.62
N THR A 244 -10.28 -15.38 -0.18
CA THR A 244 -11.69 -15.81 -0.14
C THR A 244 -12.00 -16.58 1.14
N LEU A 245 -11.14 -17.51 1.53
CA LEU A 245 -11.34 -18.33 2.73
C LEU A 245 -11.28 -17.47 4.02
N SER A 246 -10.43 -16.45 4.06
CA SER A 246 -10.27 -15.58 5.23
C SER A 246 -11.54 -14.80 5.61
N LYS A 247 -12.50 -14.64 4.67
CA LYS A 247 -13.80 -14.02 4.95
C LYS A 247 -14.66 -14.83 5.92
N PHE A 248 -14.42 -16.13 6.02
CA PHE A 248 -15.19 -17.05 6.87
C PHE A 248 -14.50 -17.33 8.20
N ILE A 249 -13.32 -16.78 8.45
CA ILE A 249 -12.57 -16.99 9.69
C ILE A 249 -13.06 -16.00 10.74
N PRO A 250 -13.58 -16.48 11.89
CA PRO A 250 -14.08 -15.61 12.96
C PRO A 250 -12.96 -15.03 13.82
N ASP A 251 -11.94 -14.44 13.18
CA ASP A 251 -10.84 -13.74 13.83
C ASP A 251 -11.03 -12.23 13.63
N PRO A 252 -10.98 -11.42 14.69
CA PRO A 252 -11.17 -9.97 14.61
C PRO A 252 -10.30 -9.26 13.59
N PHE A 253 -9.11 -9.75 13.32
CA PHE A 253 -8.22 -9.19 12.30
C PHE A 253 -8.80 -9.34 10.88
N PHE A 254 -9.24 -10.55 10.52
CA PHE A 254 -9.82 -10.77 9.19
C PHE A 254 -11.14 -10.03 9.05
N ILE A 255 -11.98 -10.04 10.10
CA ILE A 255 -13.26 -9.31 10.11
C ILE A 255 -13.03 -7.82 9.89
N ARG A 256 -12.15 -7.19 10.68
CA ARG A 256 -11.84 -5.76 10.53
C ARG A 256 -11.23 -5.45 9.18
N GLY A 257 -10.21 -6.18 8.75
CA GLY A 257 -9.54 -5.93 7.47
C GLY A 257 -10.48 -6.05 6.27
N HIS A 258 -11.42 -7.01 6.25
CA HIS A 258 -12.43 -7.10 5.20
C HIS A 258 -13.45 -5.95 5.28
N LYS A 259 -13.89 -5.58 6.49
CA LYS A 259 -14.78 -4.42 6.70
C LYS A 259 -14.10 -3.13 6.20
N SER A 260 -12.86 -2.91 6.56
CA SER A 260 -12.07 -1.74 6.16
C SER A 260 -11.82 -1.70 4.65
N SER A 261 -11.56 -2.87 4.03
CA SER A 261 -11.46 -2.97 2.57
C SER A 261 -12.75 -2.53 1.86
N THR A 262 -13.92 -2.94 2.37
CA THR A 262 -15.22 -2.53 1.82
C THR A 262 -15.47 -1.04 2.09
N GLY A 263 -15.23 -0.57 3.32
CA GLY A 263 -15.46 0.83 3.71
C GLY A 263 -14.66 1.82 2.88
N LEU A 264 -13.39 1.50 2.58
CA LEU A 264 -12.54 2.36 1.74
C LEU A 264 -13.04 2.44 0.28
N VAL A 265 -13.50 1.31 -0.27
CA VAL A 265 -14.10 1.29 -1.62
C VAL A 265 -15.41 2.06 -1.64
N ASP A 266 -16.26 1.93 -0.62
CA ASP A 266 -17.53 2.64 -0.52
C ASP A 266 -17.31 4.16 -0.39
N LEU A 267 -16.28 4.59 0.38
CA LEU A 267 -15.87 5.98 0.46
C LEU A 267 -15.49 6.55 -0.92
N ALA A 268 -14.62 5.84 -1.65
CA ALA A 268 -14.18 6.24 -2.98
C ALA A 268 -15.36 6.22 -3.99
N ARG A 269 -16.18 5.19 -3.96
CA ARG A 269 -17.35 5.05 -4.85
C ARG A 269 -18.29 6.23 -4.71
N ARG A 270 -18.66 6.59 -3.48
CA ARG A 270 -19.54 7.74 -3.23
C ARG A 270 -19.00 9.02 -3.84
N ARG A 271 -17.71 9.31 -3.66
CA ARG A 271 -17.08 10.54 -4.13
C ARG A 271 -16.94 10.56 -5.65
N VAL A 272 -16.51 9.47 -6.26
CA VAL A 272 -16.43 9.34 -7.71
C VAL A 272 -17.82 9.46 -8.34
N THR A 273 -18.83 8.77 -7.80
CA THR A 273 -20.22 8.86 -8.30
C THR A 273 -20.75 10.29 -8.19
N LYS A 274 -20.60 10.92 -7.01
CA LYS A 274 -21.00 12.33 -6.81
C LYS A 274 -20.37 13.26 -7.84
N ARG A 275 -19.08 13.06 -8.16
CA ARG A 275 -18.36 13.85 -9.17
C ARG A 275 -18.93 13.64 -10.57
N LEU A 276 -19.20 12.39 -10.94
CA LEU A 276 -19.77 12.06 -12.26
C LEU A 276 -21.20 12.60 -12.40
N GLU A 277 -22.04 12.49 -11.37
CA GLU A 277 -23.42 13.00 -11.38
C GLU A 277 -23.47 14.53 -11.44
N SER A 278 -22.55 15.22 -10.76
CA SER A 278 -22.52 16.68 -10.77
C SER A 278 -22.14 17.27 -12.13
N GLY A 279 -21.47 16.48 -12.98
CA GLY A 279 -20.94 16.95 -14.27
C GLY A 279 -19.98 18.14 -14.17
N SER A 280 -19.53 18.47 -12.93
CA SER A 280 -18.71 19.64 -12.72
C SER A 280 -17.29 19.41 -13.22
N TYR A 281 -16.83 20.29 -14.10
CA TYR A 281 -15.43 20.31 -14.53
C TYR A 281 -14.56 20.89 -13.41
N ARG A 282 -13.46 20.20 -13.11
CA ARG A 282 -12.41 20.70 -12.24
C ARG A 282 -11.06 20.22 -12.76
N GLU A 283 -10.08 21.08 -12.75
CA GLU A 283 -8.72 20.72 -13.15
C GLU A 283 -8.02 19.97 -12.03
N ASP A 284 -8.25 18.65 -11.98
CA ASP A 284 -7.69 17.73 -10.97
C ASP A 284 -7.30 16.39 -11.61
N ILE A 285 -6.70 15.49 -10.84
CA ILE A 285 -6.25 14.18 -11.34
C ILE A 285 -7.44 13.33 -11.79
N LEU A 286 -8.55 13.34 -11.02
CA LEU A 286 -9.73 12.56 -11.38
C LEU A 286 -10.29 12.99 -12.76
N ASN A 287 -10.36 14.29 -13.02
CA ASN A 287 -10.84 14.79 -14.30
C ASN A 287 -9.95 14.30 -15.45
N LYS A 288 -8.63 14.32 -15.27
CA LYS A 288 -7.69 13.79 -16.28
C LYS A 288 -7.89 12.30 -16.53
N LEU A 289 -8.15 11.51 -15.46
CA LEU A 289 -8.45 10.09 -15.58
C LEU A 289 -9.78 9.83 -16.31
N ILE A 290 -10.78 10.70 -16.12
CA ILE A 290 -12.06 10.66 -16.81
C ILE A 290 -11.87 11.02 -18.29
N GLU A 291 -11.27 12.19 -18.59
CA GLU A 291 -11.03 12.68 -19.95
C GLU A 291 -10.34 11.64 -20.81
N THR A 292 -9.24 11.06 -20.32
CA THR A 292 -8.47 10.07 -21.06
C THR A 292 -9.30 8.83 -21.45
N ARG A 293 -10.22 8.40 -20.58
CA ARG A 293 -11.10 7.25 -20.86
C ARG A 293 -12.22 7.62 -21.81
N VAL A 294 -12.78 8.81 -21.67
CA VAL A 294 -13.81 9.33 -22.59
C VAL A 294 -13.24 9.56 -23.99
N GLU A 295 -12.02 10.06 -24.11
CA GLU A 295 -11.33 10.21 -25.42
C GLU A 295 -11.15 8.86 -26.14
N GLU A 296 -10.90 7.77 -25.38
CA GLU A 296 -10.75 6.44 -25.98
C GLU A 296 -12.08 5.77 -26.36
N SER A 297 -13.16 5.96 -25.59
CA SER A 297 -14.41 5.19 -25.70
C SER A 297 -15.67 6.03 -26.00
N GLY A 298 -15.54 7.36 -26.04
CA GLY A 298 -16.66 8.30 -26.28
C GLY A 298 -17.51 8.56 -25.02
N ALA A 299 -17.67 7.59 -24.12
CA ALA A 299 -18.37 7.71 -22.85
C ALA A 299 -17.83 6.69 -21.86
N LEU A 300 -17.97 6.96 -20.55
CA LEU A 300 -17.58 6.01 -19.51
C LEU A 300 -18.53 4.81 -19.46
N THR A 301 -17.98 3.61 -19.55
CA THR A 301 -18.71 2.38 -19.28
C THR A 301 -18.77 2.11 -17.76
N PRO A 302 -19.75 1.30 -17.27
CA PRO A 302 -19.81 0.91 -15.86
C PRO A 302 -18.52 0.23 -15.36
N GLU A 303 -17.84 -0.49 -16.24
CA GLU A 303 -16.57 -1.14 -15.93
C GLU A 303 -15.45 -0.11 -15.73
N GLN A 304 -15.37 0.89 -16.59
CA GLN A 304 -14.41 1.99 -16.47
C GLN A 304 -14.66 2.85 -15.22
N VAL A 305 -15.92 3.04 -14.81
CA VAL A 305 -16.25 3.69 -13.53
C VAL A 305 -15.71 2.87 -12.35
N THR A 306 -15.88 1.54 -12.39
CA THR A 306 -15.33 0.66 -11.34
C THR A 306 -13.80 0.68 -11.31
N GLU A 307 -13.16 0.77 -12.47
CA GLU A 307 -11.70 0.96 -12.55
C GLU A 307 -11.26 2.33 -12.00
N LEU A 308 -11.98 3.41 -12.32
CA LEU A 308 -11.69 4.72 -11.73
C LEU A 308 -11.75 4.69 -10.20
N ILE A 309 -12.75 4.01 -9.62
CA ILE A 309 -12.85 3.83 -8.18
C ILE A 309 -11.62 3.08 -7.64
N ALA A 310 -11.19 2.02 -8.30
CA ALA A 310 -10.00 1.26 -7.89
C ALA A 310 -8.71 2.10 -8.00
N GLU A 311 -8.57 2.92 -9.04
CA GLU A 311 -7.42 3.83 -9.19
C GLU A 311 -7.42 4.91 -8.11
N THR A 312 -8.57 5.54 -7.82
CA THR A 312 -8.67 6.59 -6.79
C THR A 312 -8.37 6.05 -5.39
N VAL A 313 -8.83 4.83 -5.06
CA VAL A 313 -8.44 4.14 -3.82
C VAL A 313 -6.92 3.95 -3.76
N THR A 314 -6.32 3.51 -4.86
CA THR A 314 -4.87 3.29 -4.93
C THR A 314 -4.10 4.60 -4.76
N LEU A 315 -4.54 5.69 -5.37
CA LEU A 315 -3.92 7.01 -5.24
C LEU A 315 -3.99 7.52 -3.81
N LEU A 316 -5.15 7.39 -3.18
CA LEU A 316 -5.34 7.82 -1.79
C LEU A 316 -4.38 7.09 -0.85
N ILE A 317 -4.31 5.75 -0.94
CA ILE A 317 -3.41 4.94 -0.10
C ILE A 317 -1.94 5.26 -0.38
N ALA A 318 -1.55 5.23 -1.66
CA ALA A 318 -0.15 5.36 -2.03
C ALA A 318 0.45 6.71 -1.63
N GLY A 319 -0.30 7.78 -1.74
CA GLY A 319 0.22 9.11 -1.49
C GLY A 319 0.05 9.61 -0.05
N SER A 320 -0.91 9.08 0.73
CA SER A 320 -1.09 9.52 2.13
C SER A 320 0.03 9.00 3.03
N ASP A 321 0.13 7.71 3.23
CA ASP A 321 1.05 7.11 4.19
C ASP A 321 2.52 7.33 3.85
N THR A 322 2.88 7.20 2.57
CA THR A 322 4.29 7.37 2.18
C THR A 322 4.76 8.80 2.37
N THR A 323 3.92 9.78 2.04
CA THR A 323 4.24 11.21 2.15
C THR A 323 4.31 11.65 3.60
N SER A 324 3.29 11.37 4.41
CA SER A 324 3.23 11.76 5.82
C SER A 324 4.38 11.17 6.64
N ASN A 325 4.65 9.88 6.46
CA ASN A 325 5.77 9.21 7.09
C ASN A 325 7.12 9.78 6.68
N SER A 326 7.30 10.14 5.40
CA SER A 326 8.55 10.71 4.90
C SER A 326 8.80 12.10 5.47
N ILE A 327 7.79 12.96 5.43
CA ILE A 327 7.87 14.32 5.99
C ILE A 327 8.15 14.24 7.49
N THR A 328 7.42 13.40 8.23
CA THR A 328 7.61 13.24 9.68
C THR A 328 9.05 12.81 10.01
N ALA A 329 9.59 11.84 9.27
CA ALA A 329 10.95 11.38 9.50
C ALA A 329 12.00 12.46 9.19
N ILE A 330 11.84 13.18 8.08
CA ILE A 330 12.75 14.27 7.70
C ILE A 330 12.70 15.39 8.74
N ILE A 331 11.52 15.83 9.16
CA ILE A 331 11.37 16.86 10.18
C ILE A 331 11.97 16.42 11.51
N HIS A 332 11.73 15.17 11.93
CA HIS A 332 12.37 14.63 13.14
C HIS A 332 13.90 14.71 13.06
N LEU A 333 14.48 14.30 11.93
CA LEU A 333 15.92 14.38 11.70
C LEU A 333 16.42 15.84 11.71
N VAL A 334 15.72 16.73 11.05
CA VAL A 334 16.09 18.16 11.04
C VAL A 334 16.06 18.74 12.46
N LEU A 335 14.99 18.52 13.22
CA LEU A 335 14.84 19.05 14.58
C LEU A 335 15.85 18.46 15.58
N THR A 336 16.30 17.22 15.37
CA THR A 336 17.32 16.56 16.22
C THR A 336 18.75 16.92 15.84
N HIS A 337 18.96 17.68 14.74
CA HIS A 337 20.26 18.14 14.27
C HIS A 337 20.31 19.67 14.15
N PRO A 338 20.59 20.41 15.24
CA PRO A 338 20.48 21.88 15.29
C PRO A 338 21.23 22.62 14.16
N ARG A 339 22.43 22.16 13.80
CA ARG A 339 23.20 22.75 12.69
C ARG A 339 22.50 22.66 11.34
N VAL A 340 21.84 21.52 11.08
CA VAL A 340 21.07 21.33 9.84
C VAL A 340 19.84 22.21 9.87
N HIS A 341 19.14 22.24 10.99
CA HIS A 341 17.95 23.08 11.21
C HIS A 341 18.24 24.56 10.98
N GLU A 342 19.23 25.13 11.67
CA GLU A 342 19.62 26.55 11.54
C GLU A 342 19.97 26.90 10.08
N LYS A 343 20.81 26.07 9.46
CA LYS A 343 21.24 26.30 8.08
C LYS A 343 20.08 26.18 7.09
N LEU A 344 19.18 25.22 7.26
CA LEU A 344 17.99 25.08 6.42
C LEU A 344 17.06 26.28 6.56
N LEU A 345 16.81 26.73 7.79
CA LEU A 345 16.00 27.92 8.06
C LEU A 345 16.58 29.16 7.39
N GLN A 346 17.91 29.35 7.42
CA GLN A 346 18.53 30.48 6.77
C GLN A 346 18.30 30.45 5.24
N HIS A 347 18.54 29.32 4.59
CA HIS A 347 18.29 29.20 3.14
C HIS A 347 16.82 29.43 2.77
N LEU A 348 15.90 28.95 3.59
CA LEU A 348 14.46 29.15 3.36
C LEU A 348 14.07 30.62 3.53
N ARG A 349 14.55 31.31 4.58
CA ARG A 349 14.28 32.74 4.81
C ARG A 349 14.87 33.64 3.71
N ASP A 350 16.02 33.26 3.16
CA ASP A 350 16.63 33.99 2.05
C ASP A 350 15.82 33.87 0.75
N ALA A 351 15.08 32.76 0.58
CA ALA A 351 14.30 32.47 -0.62
C ALA A 351 12.81 32.83 -0.53
N VAL A 352 12.23 32.77 0.66
CA VAL A 352 10.80 32.94 0.90
C VAL A 352 10.56 34.04 1.93
N PRO A 353 9.76 35.08 1.62
CA PRO A 353 9.40 36.09 2.59
C PRO A 353 8.73 35.51 3.85
N ASP A 354 9.02 36.13 5.01
CA ASP A 354 8.45 35.69 6.28
C ASP A 354 6.91 35.66 6.24
N GLY A 355 6.33 34.58 6.81
CA GLY A 355 4.88 34.42 6.93
C GLY A 355 4.19 33.93 5.64
N GLN A 356 4.91 33.63 4.59
CA GLN A 356 4.33 33.07 3.36
C GLN A 356 4.53 31.56 3.26
N VAL A 357 3.53 30.84 2.79
CA VAL A 357 3.66 29.45 2.35
C VAL A 357 4.37 29.46 0.99
N PRO A 358 5.55 28.84 0.87
CA PRO A 358 6.35 28.91 -0.37
C PRO A 358 5.65 28.19 -1.52
N LYS A 359 5.79 28.74 -2.72
CA LYS A 359 5.44 28.05 -3.96
C LYS A 359 6.57 27.11 -4.37
N HIS A 360 6.25 26.13 -5.19
CA HIS A 360 7.27 25.23 -5.75
C HIS A 360 8.43 26.00 -6.41
N GLU A 361 8.10 27.05 -7.16
CA GLU A 361 9.10 27.88 -7.85
C GLU A 361 10.09 28.59 -6.91
N ASP A 362 9.65 28.89 -5.68
CA ASP A 362 10.47 29.60 -4.70
C ASP A 362 11.51 28.67 -4.05
N VAL A 363 11.24 27.37 -4.00
CA VAL A 363 12.03 26.42 -3.22
C VAL A 363 12.72 25.32 -4.05
N LYS A 364 12.27 25.07 -5.29
CA LYS A 364 12.76 23.96 -6.13
C LYS A 364 14.24 24.00 -6.41
N ASP A 365 14.82 25.22 -6.46
CA ASP A 365 16.21 25.45 -6.82
C ASP A 365 17.10 25.71 -5.59
N ILE A 366 16.65 25.38 -4.36
CA ILE A 366 17.45 25.46 -3.14
C ILE A 366 18.24 24.15 -2.98
N PRO A 367 19.56 24.11 -3.28
CA PRO A 367 20.34 22.86 -3.26
C PRO A 367 20.40 22.25 -1.87
N TYR A 368 20.42 23.09 -0.82
CA TYR A 368 20.50 22.60 0.55
C TYR A 368 19.19 21.91 1.01
N LEU A 369 18.02 22.43 0.59
CA LEU A 369 16.74 21.77 0.83
C LEU A 369 16.69 20.40 0.15
N THR A 370 17.09 20.33 -1.11
CA THR A 370 17.19 19.05 -1.85
C THR A 370 18.10 18.06 -1.12
N ALA A 371 19.30 18.50 -0.71
CA ALA A 371 20.23 17.64 0.02
C ALA A 371 19.67 17.15 1.36
N VAL A 372 18.93 17.99 2.11
CA VAL A 372 18.28 17.59 3.36
C VAL A 372 17.19 16.54 3.11
N ILE A 373 16.42 16.68 2.04
CA ILE A 373 15.37 15.71 1.69
C ILE A 373 16.02 14.37 1.28
N GLU A 374 17.01 14.40 0.41
CA GLU A 374 17.70 13.21 -0.06
C GLU A 374 18.42 12.47 1.08
N GLU A 375 19.14 13.20 1.95
CA GLU A 375 19.78 12.61 3.14
C GLU A 375 18.73 12.03 4.10
N GLY A 376 17.59 12.70 4.27
CA GLY A 376 16.48 12.19 5.07
C GLY A 376 15.95 10.86 4.54
N TYR A 377 15.89 10.68 3.23
CA TYR A 377 15.55 9.38 2.63
C TYR A 377 16.62 8.32 2.90
N VAL A 378 17.91 8.67 2.81
CA VAL A 378 19.02 7.75 3.06
C VAL A 378 19.06 7.32 4.53
N LEU A 379 18.98 8.26 5.47
CA LEU A 379 19.02 7.98 6.91
C LEU A 379 17.78 7.19 7.36
N ARG A 380 16.61 7.44 6.78
CA ARG A 380 15.43 6.64 7.02
C ARG A 380 15.58 5.22 6.48
N THR A 381 16.33 5.03 5.39
CA THR A 381 16.65 3.73 4.82
C THR A 381 17.70 2.96 5.64
N ASP A 382 18.25 3.53 6.73
CA ASP A 382 18.94 2.75 7.77
C ASP A 382 18.00 1.76 8.49
N ILE A 383 16.70 1.84 8.24
CA ILE A 383 15.82 0.68 8.25
C ILE A 383 16.27 -0.20 7.05
N ARG A 384 17.42 -0.83 7.19
CA ARG A 384 18.06 -1.76 6.22
C ARG A 384 17.21 -2.99 5.88
N SER A 385 15.91 -2.92 6.11
CA SER A 385 14.96 -4.02 6.04
C SER A 385 14.09 -4.05 4.78
N TRP A 386 14.23 -3.10 3.88
CA TRP A 386 13.55 -3.14 2.59
C TRP A 386 14.37 -3.93 1.57
N GLY A 387 14.66 -5.18 1.90
CA GLY A 387 15.14 -6.12 0.91
C GLY A 387 14.12 -6.25 -0.20
N VAL A 388 14.56 -6.11 -1.45
CA VAL A 388 13.75 -6.47 -2.60
C VAL A 388 13.37 -7.94 -2.47
N THR A 389 12.09 -8.24 -2.51
CA THR A 389 11.60 -9.60 -2.34
C THR A 389 11.21 -10.18 -3.71
N ILE A 390 11.90 -11.23 -4.14
CA ILE A 390 11.61 -11.96 -5.37
C ILE A 390 10.85 -13.23 -4.99
N GLN A 391 9.70 -13.44 -5.64
CA GLN A 391 8.96 -14.69 -5.60
C GLN A 391 9.27 -15.45 -6.90
N LEU A 392 9.81 -16.67 -6.78
CA LEU A 392 10.16 -17.55 -7.88
C LEU A 392 9.07 -18.57 -8.15
#